data_77514c143256d047da6a7af4d5dbe286
#
_entry.id   77514c143256d047da6a7af4d5dbe286
#
_cell.length_a   1.000
_cell.length_b   1.000
_cell.length_c   1.000
_cell.angle_alpha   90.00
_cell.angle_beta   90.00
_cell.angle_gamma   90.00
#
_symmetry.space_group_name_H-M   'P 1'
#
loop_
_entity.id
_entity.type
_entity.pdbx_description
1 polymer ?
#
loop_
_entity_poly.entity_id
_entity_poly.type
_entity_poly.pdbx_seq_one_letter_code
_entity_poly.pdbx_strand_id
1 'polypeptide(L)'
;EGALLAGDTETGVSIMLLDKEMDHGPILAQEKITISETETAPELLVRLIKLGSERWTAILPDYICGKSGATPQDHEKATYTKKITKADGEINLADDPVEIYKKYRAYSGWPGIYYFLENRTRIAIKKARFEHDAFVIERIVPEGKKEMDYVDYKKNALD
;
A
#
# COMPACT_ATOMS: atom_id res chain seq x y z
N GLU A 1 -2.79 -1.31 -1.24
CA GLU A 1 -2.07 -0.09 -1.68
C GLU A 1 -3.04 1.10 -1.79
N GLY A 2 -4.28 0.93 -2.31
CA GLY A 2 -5.23 2.02 -2.56
C GLY A 2 -5.51 2.88 -1.33
N ALA A 3 -5.82 2.28 -0.19
CA ALA A 3 -6.08 3.00 1.06
C ALA A 3 -4.86 3.83 1.53
N LEU A 4 -3.64 3.28 1.39
CA LEU A 4 -2.41 4.01 1.74
C LEU A 4 -2.15 5.20 0.82
N LEU A 5 -2.42 5.06 -0.48
CA LEU A 5 -2.31 6.14 -1.46
C LEU A 5 -3.35 7.23 -1.21
N ALA A 6 -4.57 6.85 -0.86
CA ALA A 6 -5.62 7.80 -0.49
C ALA A 6 -5.35 8.54 0.82
N GLY A 7 -4.45 8.00 1.66
CA GLY A 7 -4.18 8.53 3.00
C GLY A 7 -5.28 8.18 4.01
N ASP A 8 -6.01 7.09 3.74
CA ASP A 8 -7.05 6.63 4.66
C ASP A 8 -6.46 6.22 6.01
N THR A 9 -7.20 6.48 7.07
CA THR A 9 -6.83 6.09 8.44
C THR A 9 -7.38 4.72 8.84
N GLU A 10 -8.31 4.19 8.05
CA GLU A 10 -8.94 2.88 8.24
C GLU A 10 -8.97 2.11 6.92
N THR A 11 -8.93 0.80 7.03
CA THR A 11 -9.23 -0.14 5.94
C THR A 11 -9.88 -1.38 6.52
N GLY A 12 -10.09 -2.43 5.73
CA GLY A 12 -10.69 -3.63 6.28
C GLY A 12 -10.67 -4.80 5.31
N VAL A 13 -11.33 -5.87 5.74
CA VAL A 13 -11.59 -7.04 4.92
C VAL A 13 -13.08 -7.25 4.75
N SER A 14 -13.49 -7.67 3.58
CA SER A 14 -14.85 -8.11 3.28
C SER A 14 -14.82 -9.55 2.85
N ILE A 15 -15.75 -10.33 3.38
CA ILE A 15 -16.02 -11.70 2.96
C ILE A 15 -17.34 -11.65 2.21
N MET A 16 -17.32 -12.02 0.94
CA MET A 16 -18.49 -11.91 0.07
C MET A 16 -18.74 -13.20 -0.70
N LEU A 17 -19.93 -13.36 -1.19
CA LEU A 17 -20.28 -14.40 -2.15
C LEU A 17 -19.77 -13.98 -3.54
N LEU A 18 -19.40 -14.97 -4.35
CA LEU A 18 -19.05 -14.71 -5.73
C LEU A 18 -20.30 -14.63 -6.60
N ASP A 19 -20.28 -13.72 -7.57
CA ASP A 19 -21.25 -13.68 -8.66
C ASP A 19 -20.53 -13.58 -10.01
N LYS A 20 -21.16 -13.00 -11.03
CA LYS A 20 -20.60 -12.95 -12.39
C LYS A 20 -19.58 -11.81 -12.58
N GLU A 21 -19.60 -10.82 -11.70
CA GLU A 21 -18.74 -9.64 -11.77
C GLU A 21 -17.68 -9.66 -10.68
N MET A 22 -16.58 -8.94 -10.89
CA MET A 22 -15.47 -8.91 -9.94
C MET A 22 -15.85 -8.06 -8.72
N ASP A 23 -15.64 -8.62 -7.52
CA ASP A 23 -15.84 -7.98 -6.22
C ASP A 23 -17.26 -7.40 -5.99
N HIS A 24 -18.25 -7.92 -6.70
CA HIS A 24 -19.61 -7.38 -6.81
C HIS A 24 -20.63 -8.11 -5.90
N GLY A 25 -20.36 -9.34 -5.53
CA GLY A 25 -21.30 -10.19 -4.81
C GLY A 25 -21.68 -9.68 -3.40
N PRO A 26 -22.76 -10.17 -2.81
CA PRO A 26 -23.23 -9.72 -1.50
C PRO A 26 -22.26 -10.07 -0.37
N ILE A 27 -22.15 -9.17 0.61
CA ILE A 27 -21.21 -9.25 1.73
C ILE A 27 -21.79 -10.13 2.83
N LEU A 28 -21.04 -11.17 3.24
CA LEU A 28 -21.33 -12.02 4.39
C LEU A 28 -20.81 -11.43 5.70
N ALA A 29 -19.63 -10.84 5.67
CA ALA A 29 -19.03 -10.16 6.82
C ALA A 29 -18.04 -9.10 6.36
N GLN A 30 -17.90 -8.06 7.17
CA GLN A 30 -16.94 -6.99 6.96
C GLN A 30 -16.35 -6.59 8.30
N GLU A 31 -15.06 -6.31 8.33
CA GLU A 31 -14.39 -5.84 9.53
C GLU A 31 -13.33 -4.80 9.18
N LYS A 32 -13.25 -3.74 9.99
CA LYS A 32 -12.34 -2.62 9.81
C LYS A 32 -11.15 -2.71 10.75
N ILE A 33 -10.03 -2.20 10.31
CA ILE A 33 -8.84 -1.94 11.15
C ILE A 33 -8.28 -0.55 10.88
N THR A 34 -7.65 0.04 11.88
CA THR A 34 -6.89 1.28 11.74
C THR A 34 -5.58 1.01 11.02
N ILE A 35 -5.20 1.90 10.11
CA ILE A 35 -3.90 1.92 9.45
C ILE A 35 -2.93 2.75 10.32
N SER A 36 -1.78 2.19 10.66
CA SER A 36 -0.73 2.93 11.37
C SER A 36 -0.08 3.97 10.44
N GLU A 37 0.34 5.10 11.01
CA GLU A 37 1.00 6.18 10.26
C GLU A 37 2.29 5.75 9.55
N THR A 38 2.96 4.73 10.05
CA THR A 38 4.23 4.24 9.50
C THR A 38 4.10 2.90 8.76
N GLU A 39 2.93 2.27 8.81
CA GLU A 39 2.71 0.94 8.27
C GLU A 39 2.80 0.92 6.74
N THR A 40 3.54 -0.03 6.21
CA THR A 40 3.69 -0.26 4.77
C THR A 40 2.64 -1.24 4.23
N ALA A 41 2.43 -1.27 2.91
CA ALA A 41 1.46 -2.17 2.28
C ALA A 41 1.72 -3.66 2.59
N PRO A 42 2.96 -4.19 2.60
CA PRO A 42 3.21 -5.58 3.01
C PRO A 42 2.83 -5.86 4.47
N GLU A 43 3.12 -4.94 5.39
CA GLU A 43 2.77 -5.09 6.81
C GLU A 43 1.25 -5.09 7.01
N LEU A 44 0.57 -4.11 6.38
CA LEU A 44 -0.88 -4.02 6.40
C LEU A 44 -1.53 -5.27 5.80
N LEU A 45 -0.99 -5.79 4.68
CA LEU A 45 -1.49 -7.01 4.04
C LEU A 45 -1.45 -8.22 4.98
N VAL A 46 -0.36 -8.40 5.73
CA VAL A 46 -0.26 -9.49 6.72
C VAL A 46 -1.35 -9.39 7.78
N ARG A 47 -1.62 -8.18 8.28
CA ARG A 47 -2.69 -7.94 9.26
C ARG A 47 -4.08 -8.23 8.67
N LEU A 48 -4.32 -7.78 7.43
CA LEU A 48 -5.59 -8.02 6.75
C LEU A 48 -5.82 -9.50 6.44
N ILE A 49 -4.79 -10.24 6.02
CA ILE A 49 -4.89 -11.70 5.81
C ILE A 49 -5.25 -12.41 7.11
N LYS A 50 -4.59 -12.07 8.21
CA LYS A 50 -4.89 -12.64 9.52
C LYS A 50 -6.34 -12.36 9.91
N LEU A 51 -6.77 -11.10 9.85
CA LEU A 51 -8.12 -10.68 10.17
C LEU A 51 -9.18 -11.42 9.31
N GLY A 52 -8.93 -11.49 8.00
CA GLY A 52 -9.83 -12.19 7.07
C GLY A 52 -9.95 -13.68 7.37
N SER A 53 -8.82 -14.33 7.70
CA SER A 53 -8.80 -15.75 8.06
C SER A 53 -9.57 -16.04 9.36
N GLU A 54 -9.36 -15.22 10.38
CA GLU A 54 -10.08 -15.32 11.67
C GLU A 54 -11.57 -15.09 11.45
N ARG A 55 -11.94 -14.08 10.69
CA ARG A 55 -13.34 -13.75 10.41
C ARG A 55 -14.03 -14.82 9.58
N TRP A 56 -13.36 -15.35 8.55
CA TRP A 56 -13.88 -16.46 7.75
C TRP A 56 -14.15 -17.69 8.61
N THR A 57 -13.19 -18.09 9.46
CA THR A 57 -13.34 -19.23 10.35
C THR A 57 -14.53 -19.04 11.31
N ALA A 58 -14.75 -17.85 11.79
CA ALA A 58 -15.86 -17.54 12.71
C ALA A 58 -17.24 -17.62 12.05
N ILE A 59 -17.38 -17.17 10.79
CA ILE A 59 -18.69 -17.14 10.11
C ILE A 59 -19.04 -18.43 9.38
N LEU A 60 -18.06 -19.26 9.04
CA LEU A 60 -18.23 -20.45 8.21
C LEU A 60 -19.27 -21.44 8.75
N PRO A 61 -19.33 -21.78 10.06
CA PRO A 61 -20.35 -22.67 10.60
C PRO A 61 -21.78 -22.15 10.36
N ASP A 62 -22.02 -20.87 10.59
CA ASP A 62 -23.33 -20.27 10.42
C ASP A 62 -23.70 -20.16 8.93
N TYR A 63 -22.73 -19.92 8.07
CA TYR A 63 -22.94 -19.94 6.62
C TYR A 63 -23.36 -21.33 6.12
N ILE A 64 -22.65 -22.38 6.53
CA ILE A 64 -22.97 -23.77 6.16
C ILE A 64 -24.36 -24.18 6.66
N CYS A 65 -24.75 -23.73 7.86
CA CYS A 65 -26.08 -24.02 8.45
C CYS A 65 -27.19 -23.14 7.87
N GLY A 66 -26.92 -22.26 6.90
CA GLY A 66 -27.91 -21.35 6.33
C GLY A 66 -28.43 -20.27 7.29
N LYS A 67 -27.67 -19.97 8.35
CA LYS A 67 -28.01 -18.95 9.36
C LYS A 67 -27.43 -17.58 9.05
N SER A 68 -26.41 -17.50 8.16
CA SER A 68 -25.80 -16.23 7.76
C SER A 68 -26.62 -15.56 6.66
N GLY A 69 -26.99 -14.33 6.88
CA GLY A 69 -27.52 -13.45 5.83
C GLY A 69 -26.39 -12.80 5.05
N ALA A 70 -26.62 -12.51 3.76
CA ALA A 70 -25.71 -11.72 2.94
C ALA A 70 -26.33 -10.37 2.62
N THR A 71 -25.58 -9.30 2.73
CA THR A 71 -26.01 -7.93 2.45
C THR A 71 -25.59 -7.51 1.05
N PRO A 72 -26.50 -7.12 0.16
CA PRO A 72 -26.15 -6.59 -1.16
C PRO A 72 -25.24 -5.36 -1.04
N GLN A 73 -24.31 -5.23 -1.98
CA GLN A 73 -23.47 -4.04 -2.08
C GLN A 73 -24.22 -2.90 -2.80
N ASP A 74 -23.90 -1.66 -2.43
CA ASP A 74 -24.37 -0.47 -3.14
C ASP A 74 -23.42 -0.15 -4.30
N HIS A 75 -23.75 -0.66 -5.47
CA HIS A 75 -22.91 -0.55 -6.67
C HIS A 75 -22.76 0.87 -7.21
N GLU A 76 -23.67 1.79 -6.85
CA GLU A 76 -23.57 3.20 -7.22
C GLU A 76 -22.42 3.91 -6.49
N LYS A 77 -22.00 3.35 -5.35
CA LYS A 77 -20.87 3.84 -4.56
C LYS A 77 -19.54 3.11 -4.84
N ALA A 78 -19.53 2.21 -5.82
CA ALA A 78 -18.31 1.46 -6.14
C ALA A 78 -17.20 2.39 -6.62
N THR A 79 -15.99 2.17 -6.10
CA THR A 79 -14.77 2.82 -6.56
C THR A 79 -13.82 1.78 -7.11
N TYR A 80 -13.05 2.15 -8.13
CA TYR A 80 -12.16 1.22 -8.82
C TYR A 80 -10.71 1.69 -8.73
N THR A 81 -9.81 0.76 -8.43
CA THR A 81 -8.37 1.01 -8.49
C THR A 81 -7.81 0.60 -9.84
N LYS A 82 -6.84 1.35 -10.34
CA LYS A 82 -6.09 0.96 -11.55
C LYS A 82 -5.01 -0.06 -11.20
N LYS A 83 -4.63 -0.86 -12.20
CA LYS A 83 -3.47 -1.75 -12.07
C LYS A 83 -2.20 -0.92 -11.86
N ILE A 84 -1.46 -1.22 -10.80
CA ILE A 84 -0.17 -0.60 -10.51
C ILE A 84 0.87 -1.06 -11.54
N THR A 85 1.72 -0.16 -11.97
CA THR A 85 2.82 -0.37 -12.91
C THR A 85 4.15 0.07 -12.30
N LYS A 86 5.26 -0.27 -12.95
CA LYS A 86 6.59 0.20 -12.51
C LYS A 86 6.70 1.73 -12.55
N ALA A 87 6.04 2.37 -13.50
CA ALA A 87 6.06 3.83 -13.64
C ALA A 87 5.36 4.56 -12.48
N ASP A 88 4.37 3.94 -11.84
CA ASP A 88 3.69 4.55 -10.68
C ASP A 88 4.64 4.77 -9.48
N GLY A 89 5.76 4.02 -9.43
CA GLY A 89 6.81 4.19 -8.42
C GLY A 89 7.73 5.40 -8.65
N GLU A 90 7.63 6.08 -9.79
CA GLU A 90 8.41 7.29 -10.03
C GLU A 90 7.90 8.45 -9.16
N ILE A 91 8.83 9.17 -8.54
CA ILE A 91 8.56 10.33 -7.72
C ILE A 91 9.43 11.50 -8.14
N ASN A 92 8.96 12.71 -7.88
CA ASN A 92 9.78 13.92 -7.89
C ASN A 92 10.05 14.33 -6.44
N LEU A 93 11.30 14.51 -6.05
CA LEU A 93 11.66 14.94 -4.69
C LEU A 93 11.21 16.36 -4.35
N ALA A 94 10.72 17.13 -5.32
CA ALA A 94 10.13 18.45 -5.13
C ALA A 94 8.60 18.39 -4.85
N ASP A 95 7.98 17.22 -5.00
CA ASP A 95 6.57 17.03 -4.66
C ASP A 95 6.33 17.14 -3.14
N ASP A 96 5.06 17.21 -2.75
CA ASP A 96 4.67 17.22 -1.34
C ASP A 96 5.25 16.00 -0.59
N PRO A 97 6.03 16.21 0.49
CA PRO A 97 6.62 15.14 1.27
C PRO A 97 5.60 14.11 1.79
N VAL A 98 4.38 14.53 2.09
CA VAL A 98 3.29 13.66 2.54
C VAL A 98 2.87 12.72 1.40
N GLU A 99 2.72 13.25 0.19
CA GLU A 99 2.35 12.44 -0.98
C GLU A 99 3.46 11.46 -1.38
N ILE A 100 4.72 11.88 -1.27
CA ILE A 100 5.87 10.99 -1.48
C ILE A 100 5.86 9.86 -0.44
N TYR A 101 5.58 10.18 0.82
CA TYR A 101 5.56 9.19 1.89
C TYR A 101 4.39 8.21 1.76
N LYS A 102 3.22 8.65 1.32
CA LYS A 102 2.10 7.76 0.98
C LYS A 102 2.51 6.76 -0.11
N LYS A 103 3.14 7.24 -1.20
CA LYS A 103 3.68 6.36 -2.25
C LYS A 103 4.74 5.38 -1.71
N TYR A 104 5.65 5.85 -0.85
CA TYR A 104 6.66 5.00 -0.22
C TYR A 104 6.03 3.84 0.55
N ARG A 105 5.04 4.12 1.39
CA ARG A 105 4.32 3.11 2.17
C ARG A 105 3.52 2.17 1.28
N ALA A 106 2.78 2.72 0.32
CA ALA A 106 1.90 1.96 -0.56
C ALA A 106 2.67 1.05 -1.52
N TYR A 107 3.80 1.51 -2.03
CA TYR A 107 4.61 0.79 -3.02
C TYR A 107 5.79 0.04 -2.41
N SER A 108 5.90 0.00 -1.09
CA SER A 108 6.89 -0.83 -0.40
C SER A 108 6.76 -2.30 -0.85
N GLY A 109 7.87 -2.89 -1.24
CA GLY A 109 7.90 -4.22 -1.87
C GLY A 109 7.83 -4.14 -3.38
N TRP A 110 6.74 -3.72 -3.98
CA TRP A 110 6.60 -3.55 -5.42
C TRP A 110 5.60 -2.41 -5.72
N PRO A 111 5.90 -1.53 -6.69
CA PRO A 111 7.10 -1.48 -7.53
C PRO A 111 8.34 -0.87 -6.82
N GLY A 112 8.20 -0.43 -5.59
CA GLY A 112 9.14 0.45 -4.92
C GLY A 112 9.01 1.89 -5.42
N ILE A 113 9.67 2.85 -4.74
CA ILE A 113 9.74 4.22 -5.25
C ILE A 113 11.15 4.56 -5.69
N TYR A 114 11.24 5.42 -6.70
CA TYR A 114 12.51 5.85 -7.28
C TYR A 114 12.36 7.23 -7.93
N TYR A 115 13.49 7.90 -8.13
CA TYR A 115 13.60 9.12 -8.91
C TYR A 115 14.78 9.04 -9.87
N PHE A 116 14.83 9.95 -10.83
CA PHE A 116 15.95 10.09 -11.75
C PHE A 116 16.75 11.34 -11.44
N LEU A 117 18.07 11.22 -11.56
CA LEU A 117 18.98 12.37 -11.62
C LEU A 117 18.91 13.05 -12.99
N GLU A 118 19.50 14.23 -13.12
CA GLU A 118 19.60 14.97 -14.39
C GLU A 118 20.23 14.16 -15.51
N ASN A 119 21.23 13.33 -15.18
CA ASN A 119 21.90 12.41 -16.10
C ASN A 119 21.11 11.13 -16.39
N ARG A 120 19.85 11.06 -16.01
CA ARG A 120 18.96 9.88 -16.17
C ARG A 120 19.34 8.65 -15.35
N THR A 121 20.26 8.75 -14.40
CA THR A 121 20.54 7.65 -13.49
C THR A 121 19.36 7.45 -12.53
N ARG A 122 18.85 6.22 -12.45
CA ARG A 122 17.74 5.87 -11.55
C ARG A 122 18.27 5.63 -10.13
N ILE A 123 17.63 6.26 -9.15
CA ILE A 123 17.90 6.07 -7.72
C ILE A 123 16.67 5.44 -7.07
N ALA A 124 16.77 4.16 -6.70
CA ALA A 124 15.71 3.48 -5.97
C ALA A 124 15.84 3.77 -4.46
N ILE A 125 14.74 4.15 -3.81
CA ILE A 125 14.69 4.40 -2.37
C ILE A 125 14.32 3.09 -1.68
N LYS A 126 15.16 2.65 -0.75
CA LYS A 126 14.99 1.39 0.00
C LYS A 126 14.47 1.62 1.42
N LYS A 127 14.92 2.69 2.05
CA LYS A 127 14.46 3.05 3.37
C LYS A 127 14.31 4.56 3.48
N ALA A 128 13.16 4.96 4.03
CA ALA A 128 12.84 6.35 4.30
C ALA A 128 11.93 6.43 5.53
N ARG A 129 11.84 7.61 6.13
CA ARG A 129 10.89 7.93 7.18
C ARG A 129 10.27 9.30 6.93
N PHE A 130 9.17 9.56 7.60
CA PHE A 130 8.56 10.88 7.65
C PHE A 130 8.83 11.47 9.04
N GLU A 131 9.46 12.63 9.08
CA GLU A 131 9.86 13.26 10.33
C GLU A 131 9.90 14.78 10.14
N HIS A 132 9.31 15.52 11.09
CA HIS A 132 9.25 17.00 11.07
C HIS A 132 8.72 17.53 9.72
N ASP A 133 7.60 16.99 9.26
CA ASP A 133 6.95 17.34 7.98
C ASP A 133 7.83 17.16 6.74
N ALA A 134 8.86 16.31 6.83
CA ALA A 134 9.78 16.03 5.74
C ALA A 134 9.87 14.54 5.43
N PHE A 135 10.02 14.22 4.13
CA PHE A 135 10.36 12.89 3.67
C PHE A 135 11.89 12.71 3.73
N VAL A 136 12.35 11.91 4.68
CA VAL A 136 13.78 11.70 4.96
C VAL A 136 14.23 10.36 4.37
N ILE A 137 15.08 10.41 3.33
CA ILE A 137 15.67 9.23 2.71
C ILE A 137 16.85 8.76 3.56
N GLU A 138 16.86 7.47 3.90
CA GLU A 138 17.94 6.83 4.66
C GLU A 138 18.83 5.96 3.78
N ARG A 139 18.22 5.07 2.97
CA ARG A 139 18.96 4.12 2.16
C ARG A 139 18.46 4.11 0.72
N ILE A 140 19.40 3.97 -0.21
CA ILE A 140 19.14 3.97 -1.66
C ILE A 140 19.91 2.88 -2.37
N VAL A 141 19.46 2.58 -3.59
CA VAL A 141 20.22 1.80 -4.57
C VAL A 141 20.32 2.61 -5.85
N PRO A 142 21.47 3.26 -6.12
CA PRO A 142 21.72 3.85 -7.42
C PRO A 142 21.84 2.76 -8.49
N GLU A 143 21.42 3.07 -9.70
CA GLU A 143 21.49 2.14 -10.83
C GLU A 143 22.92 1.60 -11.03
N GLY A 144 23.03 0.26 -11.13
CA GLY A 144 24.30 -0.43 -11.26
C GLY A 144 25.17 -0.49 -10.00
N LYS A 145 24.70 0.01 -8.85
CA LYS A 145 25.42 -0.02 -7.58
C LYS A 145 24.71 -0.88 -6.53
N LYS A 146 25.41 -1.13 -5.42
CA LYS A 146 24.83 -1.76 -4.23
C LYS A 146 24.07 -0.75 -3.39
N GLU A 147 23.23 -1.26 -2.50
CA GLU A 147 22.54 -0.45 -1.48
C GLU A 147 23.55 0.29 -0.58
N MET A 148 23.27 1.56 -0.31
CA MET A 148 24.13 2.43 0.49
C MET A 148 23.30 3.47 1.26
N ASP A 149 23.96 4.09 2.24
CA ASP A 149 23.38 5.21 2.98
C ASP A 149 23.25 6.46 2.08
N TYR A 150 22.14 7.14 2.15
CA TYR A 150 21.88 8.32 1.33
C TYR A 150 22.83 9.48 1.65
N VAL A 151 23.21 9.61 2.93
CA VAL A 151 24.15 10.64 3.37
C VAL A 151 25.53 10.43 2.73
N ASP A 152 26.01 9.19 2.68
CA ASP A 152 27.31 8.86 2.07
C ASP A 152 27.27 9.02 0.55
N TYR A 153 26.13 8.70 -0.06
CA TYR A 153 25.93 8.95 -1.49
C TYR A 153 26.07 10.44 -1.83
N LYS A 154 25.41 11.32 -1.04
CA LYS A 154 25.47 12.78 -1.25
C LYS A 154 26.88 13.34 -1.10
N LYS A 155 27.65 12.88 -0.11
CA LYS A 155 29.05 13.30 0.07
C LYS A 155 29.90 12.97 -1.15
N ASN A 156 29.78 11.73 -1.67
CA ASN A 156 30.56 11.25 -2.83
C ASN A 156 30.08 11.84 -4.17
N ALA A 157 28.93 12.47 -4.23
CA ALA A 157 28.41 13.12 -5.44
C ALA A 157 28.79 14.62 -5.53
N LEU A 158 29.33 15.17 -4.46
CA LEU A 158 29.81 16.56 -4.37
C LEU A 158 31.33 16.68 -4.57
N ASP A 159 32.06 15.55 -4.59
CA ASP A 159 33.45 15.41 -4.95
C ASP A 159 33.60 15.04 -6.45
#